data_e1224fd4024bd4dbfadb0c5525f9f88c
#
_entry.id   e1224fd4024bd4dbfadb0c5525f9f88c
#
_cell.length_a   1.000
_cell.length_b   1.000
_cell.length_c   1.000
_cell.angle_alpha   90.00
_cell.angle_beta   90.00
_cell.angle_gamma   90.00
#
_symmetry.space_group_name_H-M   'P 1'
#
loop_
_entity.id
_entity.type
_entity.pdbx_description
1 polymer ?
#
loop_
_entity_poly.entity_id
_entity_poly.type
_entity_poly.pdbx_seq_one_letter_code
_entity_poly.pdbx_strand_id
1 'polypeptide(L)'
;MQHLQKKIEALCSPITTKNILTWLSNDCNEQDKDTIAELLNNDPKRLEELFGMTLSFGTGGLRSPMGLGTNRINVFTIRRATQGLAQVLKKHHPHSGDLIRVVVGYDTRHNSFDFAQETAKVLAGNNIHVLLFKHPEPLALVSFTLRAERALAGVMITASHNPPEYNGYKVYMASGGQVLPPWDQEIMHASAHIEEIAMASSLQDPYIHFIGEEYEQLYVETVHTLQLYPEDNRISGPAIRVSYSPLHGTGVAMIPRVLRDWNFPMVNLVEKQAIPDGDFPTVHLPNPEDPEALTLGIEQMLRNQDDIFIATDPDADRLGVVCLHENQPYRFNGNQIACLLADHILRALSARAPLGKEDKVVKSLVTTEMLSAIVKFYGGDIVNVGTGFKYIGEKIEAWRESVVRYIFGAEESYGYLYGTHVEDKDAMSTSALITEAALHQKLQGKTLRDAILDLYETHGYFMNKTLSLSFEQGQESLMKSHIEKLAKLDPSTMSLRGYSIHTCENYDQGTGINIPCGITYKLPLPKMAMLCYYYQNGGKIIVRPSGTEPKIKLYFELVNHYEVITGNKKEQRQREEESREQLEKFIAEFKEKFFSIESEE
;
A
#
# COMPACT_ATOMS: atom_id res chain seq x y z
N MET A 1 -33.26 13.78 -26.46
CA MET A 1 -33.18 14.01 -25.01
C MET A 1 -34.47 13.61 -24.28
N GLN A 2 -35.64 14.24 -24.49
CA GLN A 2 -36.87 13.93 -23.73
C GLN A 2 -37.34 12.47 -23.85
N HIS A 3 -37.21 11.84 -25.01
CA HIS A 3 -37.56 10.41 -25.19
C HIS A 3 -36.60 9.48 -24.42
N LEU A 4 -35.30 9.78 -24.48
CA LEU A 4 -34.27 9.03 -23.73
C LEU A 4 -34.51 9.15 -22.23
N GLN A 5 -34.77 10.35 -21.72
CA GLN A 5 -35.05 10.60 -20.31
C GLN A 5 -36.24 9.78 -19.82
N LYS A 6 -37.39 9.81 -20.52
CA LYS A 6 -38.57 8.99 -20.12
C LYS A 6 -38.27 7.50 -20.07
N LYS A 7 -37.41 7.02 -20.97
CA LYS A 7 -37.01 5.61 -20.99
C LYS A 7 -36.11 5.24 -19.81
N ILE A 8 -35.16 6.13 -19.45
CA ILE A 8 -34.31 5.97 -18.27
C ILE A 8 -35.19 5.91 -17.00
N GLU A 9 -36.12 6.88 -16.86
CA GLU A 9 -37.04 6.96 -15.72
C GLU A 9 -37.94 5.70 -15.56
N ALA A 10 -38.26 5.05 -16.68
CA ALA A 10 -39.11 3.85 -16.69
C ALA A 10 -38.35 2.55 -16.38
N LEU A 11 -37.05 2.48 -16.68
CA LEU A 11 -36.27 1.24 -16.65
C LEU A 11 -35.23 1.18 -15.56
N CYS A 12 -34.84 2.35 -14.96
CA CYS A 12 -33.80 2.43 -13.96
C CYS A 12 -34.33 2.88 -12.60
N SER A 13 -33.59 2.53 -11.53
CA SER A 13 -33.88 3.00 -10.17
C SER A 13 -33.76 4.55 -10.07
N PRO A 14 -34.37 5.20 -9.06
CA PRO A 14 -34.28 6.66 -8.91
C PRO A 14 -32.85 7.18 -8.80
N ILE A 15 -31.95 6.40 -8.13
CA ILE A 15 -30.53 6.77 -7.98
C ILE A 15 -29.82 6.69 -9.33
N THR A 16 -29.99 5.58 -10.05
CA THR A 16 -29.40 5.37 -11.37
C THR A 16 -29.91 6.41 -12.37
N THR A 17 -31.20 6.69 -12.36
CA THR A 17 -31.83 7.73 -13.18
C THR A 17 -31.18 9.09 -12.92
N LYS A 18 -31.06 9.51 -11.66
CA LYS A 18 -30.41 10.77 -11.29
C LYS A 18 -28.97 10.83 -11.80
N ASN A 19 -28.21 9.76 -11.59
CA ASN A 19 -26.80 9.70 -11.97
C ASN A 19 -26.63 9.75 -13.50
N ILE A 20 -27.43 9.02 -14.27
CA ILE A 20 -27.40 9.07 -15.75
C ILE A 20 -27.77 10.47 -16.25
N LEU A 21 -28.84 11.09 -15.73
CA LEU A 21 -29.24 12.42 -16.15
C LEU A 21 -28.18 13.47 -15.82
N THR A 22 -27.53 13.37 -14.65
CA THR A 22 -26.39 14.23 -14.31
C THR A 22 -25.21 14.01 -15.27
N TRP A 23 -24.91 12.78 -15.64
CA TRP A 23 -23.87 12.44 -16.63
C TRP A 23 -24.19 13.06 -17.98
N LEU A 24 -25.42 12.90 -18.48
CA LEU A 24 -25.87 13.42 -19.78
C LEU A 24 -25.91 14.94 -19.87
N SER A 25 -26.03 15.64 -18.74
CA SER A 25 -26.05 17.11 -18.67
C SER A 25 -24.66 17.73 -18.51
N ASN A 26 -23.65 16.96 -18.16
CA ASN A 26 -22.29 17.44 -17.88
C ASN A 26 -21.28 16.70 -18.78
N ASP A 27 -20.85 17.33 -19.85
CA ASP A 27 -19.72 16.87 -20.70
C ASP A 27 -19.83 15.44 -21.29
N CYS A 28 -21.05 14.95 -21.48
CA CYS A 28 -21.27 13.66 -22.11
C CYS A 28 -20.93 13.73 -23.60
N ASN A 29 -19.96 12.93 -24.04
CA ASN A 29 -19.68 12.80 -25.47
C ASN A 29 -20.79 12.00 -26.19
N GLU A 30 -20.84 12.06 -27.52
CA GLU A 30 -21.87 11.35 -28.29
C GLU A 30 -21.76 9.83 -28.16
N GLN A 31 -20.55 9.30 -28.03
CA GLN A 31 -20.31 7.86 -27.84
C GLN A 31 -20.93 7.35 -26.52
N ASP A 32 -20.80 8.09 -25.42
CA ASP A 32 -21.42 7.75 -24.13
C ASP A 32 -22.95 7.75 -24.23
N LYS A 33 -23.53 8.73 -24.95
CA LYS A 33 -24.99 8.78 -25.17
C LYS A 33 -25.49 7.59 -25.97
N ASP A 34 -24.77 7.21 -27.01
CA ASP A 34 -25.09 6.05 -27.84
C ASP A 34 -24.99 4.76 -27.03
N THR A 35 -23.93 4.62 -26.24
CA THR A 35 -23.74 3.46 -25.35
C THR A 35 -24.86 3.37 -24.31
N ILE A 36 -25.23 4.47 -23.66
CA ILE A 36 -26.36 4.48 -22.71
C ILE A 36 -27.66 4.11 -23.40
N ALA A 37 -27.92 4.62 -24.60
CA ALA A 37 -29.12 4.34 -25.38
C ALA A 37 -29.18 2.85 -25.82
N GLU A 38 -28.03 2.27 -26.16
CA GLU A 38 -27.88 0.86 -26.51
C GLU A 38 -28.15 -0.03 -25.29
N LEU A 39 -27.52 0.28 -24.14
CA LEU A 39 -27.72 -0.47 -22.89
C LEU A 39 -29.17 -0.41 -22.40
N LEU A 40 -29.85 0.74 -22.53
CA LEU A 40 -31.27 0.86 -22.21
C LEU A 40 -32.16 -0.08 -23.05
N ASN A 41 -31.74 -0.41 -24.27
CA ASN A 41 -32.49 -1.32 -25.14
C ASN A 41 -32.16 -2.79 -24.88
N ASN A 42 -30.88 -3.09 -24.62
CA ASN A 42 -30.36 -4.45 -24.66
C ASN A 42 -30.08 -5.03 -23.27
N ASP A 43 -29.61 -4.20 -22.32
CA ASP A 43 -29.23 -4.62 -20.96
C ASP A 43 -29.39 -3.48 -19.94
N PRO A 44 -30.63 -3.13 -19.53
CA PRO A 44 -30.84 -2.09 -18.52
C PRO A 44 -30.20 -2.39 -17.16
N LYS A 45 -29.99 -3.68 -16.82
CA LYS A 45 -29.33 -4.09 -15.56
C LYS A 45 -27.86 -3.64 -15.52
N ARG A 46 -27.22 -3.57 -16.67
CA ARG A 46 -25.84 -3.06 -16.76
C ARG A 46 -25.76 -1.57 -16.40
N LEU A 47 -26.80 -0.78 -16.67
CA LEU A 47 -26.87 0.61 -16.24
C LEU A 47 -27.01 0.74 -14.72
N GLU A 48 -27.74 -0.16 -14.05
CA GLU A 48 -27.78 -0.21 -12.60
C GLU A 48 -26.40 -0.50 -12.01
N GLU A 49 -25.63 -1.39 -12.61
CA GLU A 49 -24.26 -1.66 -12.21
C GLU A 49 -23.34 -0.44 -12.41
N LEU A 50 -23.47 0.27 -13.54
CA LEU A 50 -22.58 1.38 -13.90
C LEU A 50 -22.93 2.70 -13.19
N PHE A 51 -24.20 2.94 -12.90
CA PHE A 51 -24.70 4.22 -12.38
C PHE A 51 -25.44 4.11 -11.04
N GLY A 52 -25.68 2.91 -10.52
CA GLY A 52 -26.41 2.72 -9.27
C GLY A 52 -25.66 3.19 -8.01
N MET A 53 -24.36 3.42 -8.13
CA MET A 53 -23.51 3.95 -7.08
C MET A 53 -22.55 5.00 -7.62
N THR A 54 -21.99 5.81 -6.72
CA THR A 54 -20.89 6.72 -7.01
C THR A 54 -19.63 6.23 -6.30
N LEU A 55 -18.45 6.50 -6.88
CA LEU A 55 -17.18 6.19 -6.25
C LEU A 55 -17.06 6.86 -4.88
N SER A 56 -16.46 6.14 -3.93
CA SER A 56 -16.14 6.65 -2.59
C SER A 56 -14.65 6.47 -2.31
N PHE A 57 -14.07 7.34 -1.47
CA PHE A 57 -12.69 7.17 -1.01
C PHE A 57 -12.58 5.92 -0.13
N GLY A 58 -11.81 4.95 -0.60
CA GLY A 58 -11.38 3.79 0.18
C GLY A 58 -10.09 4.06 0.95
N THR A 59 -9.43 2.99 1.41
CA THR A 59 -8.12 3.07 2.09
C THR A 59 -7.00 3.62 1.21
N GLY A 60 -7.15 3.59 -0.12
CA GLY A 60 -6.16 4.02 -1.10
C GLY A 60 -6.65 5.15 -2.04
N GLY A 61 -7.65 5.95 -1.67
CA GLY A 61 -8.24 6.95 -2.57
C GLY A 61 -9.43 6.39 -3.38
N LEU A 62 -9.76 7.02 -4.53
CA LEU A 62 -10.69 6.45 -5.51
C LEU A 62 -9.95 5.38 -6.31
N ARG A 63 -10.54 4.22 -6.49
CA ARG A 63 -9.97 3.14 -7.29
C ARG A 63 -11.09 2.27 -7.86
N SER A 64 -11.12 2.13 -9.20
CA SER A 64 -12.13 1.33 -9.89
C SER A 64 -11.64 0.98 -11.30
N PRO A 65 -12.26 0.01 -11.98
CA PRO A 65 -12.09 -0.12 -13.43
C PRO A 65 -12.41 1.20 -14.15
N MET A 66 -11.70 1.47 -15.24
CA MET A 66 -12.00 2.60 -16.14
C MET A 66 -13.25 2.31 -16.97
N GLY A 67 -13.95 3.36 -17.40
CA GLY A 67 -15.09 3.24 -18.31
C GLY A 67 -16.27 4.15 -17.98
N LEU A 68 -17.37 3.90 -18.65
CA LEU A 68 -18.64 4.60 -18.48
C LEU A 68 -19.23 4.33 -17.10
N GLY A 69 -19.73 5.37 -16.43
CA GLY A 69 -20.50 5.27 -15.19
C GLY A 69 -19.92 6.02 -14.01
N THR A 70 -20.79 6.33 -13.04
CA THR A 70 -20.43 7.09 -11.84
C THR A 70 -19.65 6.28 -10.81
N ASN A 71 -19.61 4.96 -10.94
CA ASN A 71 -18.79 4.06 -10.11
C ASN A 71 -17.50 3.57 -10.83
N ARG A 72 -17.14 4.24 -11.93
CA ARG A 72 -15.92 3.97 -12.71
C ARG A 72 -14.98 5.16 -12.70
N ILE A 73 -13.69 4.91 -12.93
CA ILE A 73 -12.71 5.97 -13.18
C ILE A 73 -12.81 6.41 -14.64
N ASN A 74 -13.04 7.71 -14.83
CA ASN A 74 -13.17 8.38 -16.13
C ASN A 74 -13.03 9.89 -15.94
N VAL A 75 -13.03 10.64 -17.04
CA VAL A 75 -12.88 12.10 -17.04
C VAL A 75 -13.93 12.79 -16.14
N PHE A 76 -15.18 12.34 -16.19
CA PHE A 76 -16.27 12.90 -15.38
C PHE A 76 -16.00 12.75 -13.86
N THR A 77 -15.64 11.54 -13.42
CA THR A 77 -15.39 11.28 -11.99
C THR A 77 -14.11 11.97 -11.50
N ILE A 78 -13.05 12.05 -12.33
CA ILE A 78 -11.82 12.79 -12.03
C ILE A 78 -12.09 14.29 -11.88
N ARG A 79 -12.81 14.91 -12.82
CA ARG A 79 -13.14 16.35 -12.75
C ARG A 79 -13.94 16.67 -11.50
N ARG A 80 -14.93 15.85 -11.14
CA ARG A 80 -15.73 16.04 -9.93
C ARG A 80 -14.92 15.88 -8.66
N ALA A 81 -14.08 14.83 -8.57
CA ALA A 81 -13.19 14.64 -7.42
C ALA A 81 -12.24 15.83 -7.24
N THR A 82 -11.69 16.32 -8.34
CA THR A 82 -10.77 17.47 -8.35
C THR A 82 -11.49 18.78 -7.99
N GLN A 83 -12.71 19.02 -8.49
CA GLN A 83 -13.49 20.21 -8.12
C GLN A 83 -13.85 20.18 -6.63
N GLY A 84 -14.19 19.00 -6.09
CA GLY A 84 -14.41 18.82 -4.65
C GLY A 84 -13.16 19.13 -3.82
N LEU A 85 -12.00 18.63 -4.24
CA LEU A 85 -10.71 18.98 -3.62
C LEU A 85 -10.46 20.49 -3.67
N ALA A 86 -10.64 21.13 -4.82
CA ALA A 86 -10.44 22.58 -4.99
C ALA A 86 -11.34 23.39 -4.06
N GLN A 87 -12.62 23.01 -3.92
CA GLN A 87 -13.56 23.66 -3.00
C GLN A 87 -13.13 23.53 -1.55
N VAL A 88 -12.70 22.35 -1.14
CA VAL A 88 -12.24 22.09 0.26
C VAL A 88 -10.97 22.89 0.55
N LEU A 89 -9.99 22.90 -0.36
CA LEU A 89 -8.77 23.69 -0.19
C LEU A 89 -9.08 25.19 -0.05
N LYS A 90 -9.92 25.75 -0.91
CA LYS A 90 -10.33 27.17 -0.85
C LYS A 90 -11.13 27.50 0.42
N LYS A 91 -11.98 26.60 0.88
CA LYS A 91 -12.76 26.76 2.13
C LYS A 91 -11.84 26.88 3.36
N HIS A 92 -10.79 26.08 3.43
CA HIS A 92 -9.87 26.06 4.56
C HIS A 92 -8.71 27.07 4.44
N HIS A 93 -8.49 27.66 3.25
CA HIS A 93 -7.50 28.69 2.99
C HIS A 93 -8.15 29.94 2.33
N PRO A 94 -9.07 30.64 3.02
CA PRO A 94 -9.90 31.69 2.44
C PRO A 94 -9.15 33.02 2.22
N HIS A 95 -7.95 33.19 2.79
CA HIS A 95 -7.21 34.44 2.67
C HIS A 95 -6.42 34.46 1.37
N SER A 96 -6.76 35.39 0.49
CA SER A 96 -6.24 35.59 -0.87
C SER A 96 -4.73 35.94 -0.96
N GLY A 97 -3.98 35.87 0.13
CA GLY A 97 -2.53 36.07 0.17
C GLY A 97 -1.73 34.77 0.12
N ASP A 98 -2.34 33.63 0.44
CA ASP A 98 -1.65 32.35 0.41
C ASP A 98 -1.81 31.67 -0.95
N LEU A 99 -0.68 31.45 -1.63
CA LEU A 99 -0.65 30.80 -2.92
C LEU A 99 -0.99 29.31 -2.73
N ILE A 100 -2.21 28.89 -3.07
CA ILE A 100 -2.58 27.49 -3.04
C ILE A 100 -1.83 26.77 -4.16
N ARG A 101 -1.00 25.79 -3.81
CA ARG A 101 -0.27 24.93 -4.73
C ARG A 101 -0.73 23.49 -4.56
N VAL A 102 -0.81 22.75 -5.68
CA VAL A 102 -1.10 21.33 -5.71
C VAL A 102 -0.12 20.64 -6.66
N VAL A 103 0.53 19.57 -6.17
CA VAL A 103 1.39 18.73 -7.01
C VAL A 103 0.55 17.64 -7.65
N VAL A 104 0.74 17.38 -8.94
CA VAL A 104 0.03 16.33 -9.67
C VAL A 104 1.03 15.40 -10.35
N GLY A 105 0.99 14.13 -9.97
CA GLY A 105 1.76 13.05 -10.60
C GLY A 105 0.86 11.94 -11.10
N TYR A 106 1.44 11.03 -11.86
CA TYR A 106 0.72 9.93 -12.48
C TYR A 106 1.67 8.76 -12.78
N ASP A 107 1.10 7.55 -12.87
CA ASP A 107 1.82 6.33 -13.21
C ASP A 107 1.78 6.01 -14.72
N THR A 108 2.25 4.82 -15.10
CA THR A 108 2.37 4.37 -16.49
C THR A 108 1.07 3.81 -17.09
N ARG A 109 -0.03 3.77 -16.33
CA ARG A 109 -1.31 3.19 -16.76
C ARG A 109 -1.95 3.98 -17.89
N HIS A 110 -2.78 3.30 -18.68
CA HIS A 110 -3.63 3.96 -19.66
C HIS A 110 -4.43 5.10 -19.02
N ASN A 111 -4.57 6.18 -19.74
CA ASN A 111 -5.28 7.40 -19.34
C ASN A 111 -4.71 8.13 -18.11
N SER A 112 -3.63 7.66 -17.46
CA SER A 112 -3.08 8.32 -16.26
C SER A 112 -2.66 9.75 -16.56
N PHE A 113 -1.98 10.00 -17.69
CA PHE A 113 -1.61 11.36 -18.12
C PHE A 113 -2.83 12.20 -18.46
N ASP A 114 -3.81 11.65 -19.19
CA ASP A 114 -5.04 12.37 -19.53
C ASP A 114 -5.81 12.79 -18.28
N PHE A 115 -5.93 11.92 -17.29
CA PHE A 115 -6.57 12.23 -16.01
C PHE A 115 -5.77 13.25 -15.18
N ALA A 116 -4.43 13.21 -15.24
CA ALA A 116 -3.57 14.23 -14.63
C ALA A 116 -3.75 15.59 -15.29
N GLN A 117 -3.87 15.64 -16.63
CA GLN A 117 -4.18 16.88 -17.35
C GLN A 117 -5.55 17.45 -16.98
N GLU A 118 -6.59 16.62 -16.91
CA GLU A 118 -7.92 17.04 -16.48
C GLU A 118 -7.91 17.57 -15.04
N THR A 119 -7.18 16.90 -14.14
CA THR A 119 -6.92 17.37 -12.77
C THR A 119 -6.26 18.75 -12.78
N ALA A 120 -5.22 18.95 -13.59
CA ALA A 120 -4.51 20.23 -13.67
C ALA A 120 -5.42 21.35 -14.19
N LYS A 121 -6.22 21.09 -15.24
CA LYS A 121 -7.16 22.07 -15.79
C LYS A 121 -8.24 22.50 -14.79
N VAL A 122 -8.80 21.56 -14.04
CA VAL A 122 -9.81 21.87 -13.01
C VAL A 122 -9.20 22.69 -11.87
N LEU A 123 -8.02 22.34 -11.39
CA LEU A 123 -7.33 23.10 -10.33
C LEU A 123 -7.02 24.53 -10.83
N ALA A 124 -6.45 24.67 -12.02
CA ALA A 124 -6.12 25.98 -12.61
C ALA A 124 -7.36 26.84 -12.83
N GLY A 125 -8.48 26.26 -13.32
CA GLY A 125 -9.76 26.95 -13.44
C GLY A 125 -10.33 27.45 -12.10
N ASN A 126 -9.88 26.87 -10.99
CA ASN A 126 -10.17 27.32 -9.64
C ASN A 126 -9.13 28.31 -9.08
N ASN A 127 -8.20 28.83 -9.89
CA ASN A 127 -7.09 29.72 -9.50
C ASN A 127 -6.12 29.06 -8.50
N ILE A 128 -5.87 27.76 -8.65
CA ILE A 128 -4.92 26.99 -7.85
C ILE A 128 -3.69 26.72 -8.72
N HIS A 129 -2.49 27.00 -8.20
CA HIS A 129 -1.25 26.69 -8.89
C HIS A 129 -0.98 25.19 -8.91
N VAL A 130 -0.72 24.66 -10.08
CA VAL A 130 -0.48 23.23 -10.30
C VAL A 130 0.96 23.00 -10.68
N LEU A 131 1.61 22.11 -9.97
CA LEU A 131 2.93 21.56 -10.30
C LEU A 131 2.70 20.17 -10.91
N LEU A 132 2.64 20.09 -12.23
CA LEU A 132 2.34 18.86 -12.99
C LEU A 132 3.63 18.21 -13.46
N PHE A 133 3.87 16.97 -13.07
CA PHE A 133 5.00 16.19 -13.58
C PHE A 133 4.90 15.97 -15.09
N LYS A 134 6.03 16.12 -15.80
CA LYS A 134 6.13 15.92 -17.26
C LYS A 134 6.05 14.45 -17.66
N HIS A 135 6.55 13.58 -16.81
CA HIS A 135 6.67 12.14 -17.05
C HIS A 135 5.96 11.35 -15.94
N PRO A 136 5.65 10.06 -16.18
CA PRO A 136 5.17 9.18 -15.14
C PRO A 136 6.22 9.07 -14.01
N GLU A 137 5.81 9.30 -12.77
CA GLU A 137 6.71 9.35 -11.62
C GLU A 137 6.30 8.42 -10.48
N PRO A 138 7.26 7.95 -9.67
CA PRO A 138 6.96 7.24 -8.44
C PRO A 138 6.12 8.06 -7.47
N LEU A 139 5.22 7.37 -6.75
CA LEU A 139 4.35 8.00 -5.76
C LEU A 139 5.15 8.77 -4.70
N ALA A 140 6.25 8.20 -4.21
CA ALA A 140 7.08 8.84 -3.19
C ALA A 140 7.66 10.19 -3.67
N LEU A 141 7.93 10.35 -4.97
CA LEU A 141 8.40 11.63 -5.52
C LEU A 141 7.29 12.71 -5.47
N VAL A 142 6.02 12.33 -5.65
CA VAL A 142 4.88 13.26 -5.48
C VAL A 142 4.77 13.72 -4.03
N SER A 143 4.83 12.81 -3.06
CA SER A 143 4.84 13.14 -1.63
C SER A 143 6.04 14.03 -1.25
N PHE A 144 7.22 13.72 -1.76
CA PHE A 144 8.45 14.48 -1.56
C PHE A 144 8.34 15.91 -2.10
N THR A 145 7.93 16.06 -3.36
CA THR A 145 7.79 17.35 -4.05
C THR A 145 6.74 18.23 -3.37
N LEU A 146 5.62 17.64 -2.96
CA LEU A 146 4.58 18.35 -2.21
C LEU A 146 5.16 19.03 -0.96
N ARG A 147 6.02 18.33 -0.21
CA ARG A 147 6.67 18.86 0.99
C ARG A 147 7.75 19.88 0.65
N ALA A 148 8.59 19.61 -0.35
CA ALA A 148 9.65 20.53 -0.81
C ALA A 148 9.06 21.88 -1.23
N GLU A 149 7.94 21.89 -1.92
CA GLU A 149 7.23 23.07 -2.39
C GLU A 149 6.27 23.68 -1.35
N ARG A 150 6.11 23.05 -0.19
CA ARG A 150 5.11 23.44 0.81
C ARG A 150 3.72 23.59 0.18
N ALA A 151 3.40 22.69 -0.75
CA ALA A 151 2.10 22.65 -1.40
C ALA A 151 1.03 22.17 -0.40
N LEU A 152 -0.21 22.62 -0.57
CA LEU A 152 -1.30 22.27 0.35
C LEU A 152 -1.88 20.89 0.10
N ALA A 153 -1.75 20.38 -1.13
CA ALA A 153 -2.19 19.04 -1.50
C ALA A 153 -1.34 18.47 -2.63
N GLY A 154 -1.43 17.15 -2.79
CA GLY A 154 -0.93 16.40 -3.92
C GLY A 154 -1.98 15.45 -4.47
N VAL A 155 -1.89 15.14 -5.75
CA VAL A 155 -2.71 14.14 -6.41
C VAL A 155 -1.80 13.16 -7.13
N MET A 156 -2.05 11.88 -6.93
CA MET A 156 -1.40 10.81 -7.70
C MET A 156 -2.45 9.99 -8.45
N ILE A 157 -2.35 9.99 -9.77
CA ILE A 157 -3.21 9.20 -10.65
C ILE A 157 -2.58 7.81 -10.80
N THR A 158 -3.14 6.84 -10.10
CA THR A 158 -2.65 5.47 -10.07
C THR A 158 -3.65 4.51 -9.45
N ALA A 159 -3.64 3.26 -9.89
CA ALA A 159 -4.28 2.14 -9.20
C ALA A 159 -3.27 1.17 -8.56
N SER A 160 -2.00 1.60 -8.37
CA SER A 160 -0.93 0.78 -7.79
C SER A 160 -0.79 -0.56 -8.56
N HIS A 161 -0.93 -1.68 -7.91
CA HIS A 161 -0.77 -3.03 -8.43
C HIS A 161 -2.02 -3.67 -9.04
N ASN A 162 -3.13 -2.94 -9.20
CA ASN A 162 -4.35 -3.50 -9.80
C ASN A 162 -4.15 -3.85 -11.27
N PRO A 163 -5.02 -4.68 -11.88
CA PRO A 163 -4.97 -5.01 -13.30
C PRO A 163 -5.03 -3.78 -14.24
N PRO A 164 -4.69 -3.92 -15.53
CA PRO A 164 -4.55 -2.81 -16.48
C PRO A 164 -5.84 -1.99 -16.69
N GLU A 165 -7.01 -2.60 -16.56
CA GLU A 165 -8.30 -1.92 -16.71
C GLU A 165 -8.64 -0.98 -15.55
N TYR A 166 -7.86 -0.99 -14.45
CA TYR A 166 -8.06 -0.11 -13.30
C TYR A 166 -7.24 1.16 -13.41
N ASN A 167 -7.82 2.26 -12.88
CA ASN A 167 -7.07 3.46 -12.53
C ASN A 167 -7.59 4.02 -11.20
N GLY A 168 -7.00 5.12 -10.71
CA GLY A 168 -7.38 5.68 -9.43
C GLY A 168 -6.93 7.13 -9.25
N TYR A 169 -7.36 7.72 -8.13
CA TYR A 169 -7.12 9.10 -7.76
C TYR A 169 -6.80 9.14 -6.26
N LYS A 170 -5.53 9.25 -5.91
CA LYS A 170 -5.06 9.37 -4.52
C LYS A 170 -4.83 10.84 -4.19
N VAL A 171 -5.29 11.29 -3.02
CA VAL A 171 -5.08 12.66 -2.52
C VAL A 171 -4.12 12.64 -1.33
N TYR A 172 -3.19 13.56 -1.35
CA TYR A 172 -2.19 13.81 -0.29
C TYR A 172 -2.40 15.21 0.27
N MET A 173 -2.16 15.38 1.56
CA MET A 173 -2.25 16.68 2.23
C MET A 173 -0.86 17.29 2.47
N ALA A 174 -0.80 18.51 2.96
CA ALA A 174 0.43 19.32 3.12
C ALA A 174 1.57 18.60 3.86
N SER A 175 1.30 17.64 4.72
CA SER A 175 2.30 16.82 5.40
C SER A 175 3.11 15.93 4.45
N GLY A 176 2.52 15.55 3.31
CA GLY A 176 3.03 14.54 2.38
C GLY A 176 2.35 13.18 2.55
N GLY A 177 1.50 13.02 3.57
CA GLY A 177 0.73 11.82 3.83
C GLY A 177 -0.60 11.80 3.08
N GLN A 178 -1.12 10.59 2.83
CA GLN A 178 -2.40 10.40 2.19
C GLN A 178 -3.54 10.95 3.07
N VAL A 179 -4.55 11.53 2.42
CA VAL A 179 -5.70 12.15 3.09
C VAL A 179 -6.39 11.21 4.10
N LEU A 180 -6.70 11.75 5.26
CA LEU A 180 -7.37 11.09 6.39
C LEU A 180 -8.71 11.78 6.72
N PRO A 181 -9.60 11.11 7.47
CA PRO A 181 -10.76 11.78 8.06
C PRO A 181 -10.35 12.98 8.94
N PRO A 182 -11.10 14.11 8.92
CA PRO A 182 -12.37 14.30 8.19
C PRO A 182 -12.22 14.77 6.74
N TRP A 183 -11.01 15.05 6.26
CA TRP A 183 -10.74 15.66 4.96
C TRP A 183 -11.23 14.82 3.77
N ASP A 184 -11.03 13.50 3.81
CA ASP A 184 -11.52 12.57 2.80
C ASP A 184 -13.05 12.64 2.66
N GLN A 185 -13.77 12.72 3.79
CA GLN A 185 -15.22 12.85 3.84
C GLN A 185 -15.69 14.22 3.32
N GLU A 186 -14.99 15.31 3.68
CA GLU A 186 -15.31 16.65 3.17
C GLU A 186 -15.13 16.73 1.65
N ILE A 187 -14.04 16.18 1.10
CA ILE A 187 -13.79 16.14 -0.34
C ILE A 187 -14.88 15.33 -1.06
N MET A 188 -15.25 14.16 -0.51
CA MET A 188 -16.32 13.34 -1.08
C MET A 188 -17.66 14.05 -1.05
N HIS A 189 -18.00 14.68 0.08
CA HIS A 189 -19.24 15.44 0.20
C HIS A 189 -19.27 16.59 -0.82
N ALA A 190 -18.18 17.35 -0.95
CA ALA A 190 -18.08 18.42 -1.94
C ALA A 190 -18.26 17.86 -3.36
N SER A 191 -17.55 16.77 -3.70
CA SER A 191 -17.62 16.12 -5.01
C SER A 191 -19.03 15.64 -5.40
N ALA A 192 -19.83 15.21 -4.42
CA ALA A 192 -21.19 14.76 -4.65
C ALA A 192 -22.18 15.92 -4.96
N HIS A 193 -21.87 17.16 -4.53
CA HIS A 193 -22.77 18.33 -4.62
C HIS A 193 -22.28 19.38 -5.64
N ILE A 194 -21.43 19.02 -6.58
CA ILE A 194 -20.92 19.93 -7.60
C ILE A 194 -22.02 20.26 -8.60
N GLU A 195 -22.26 21.56 -8.79
CA GLU A 195 -23.16 22.11 -9.80
C GLU A 195 -22.40 22.50 -11.07
N GLU A 196 -21.21 23.09 -10.92
CA GLU A 196 -20.38 23.57 -12.01
C GLU A 196 -18.91 23.20 -11.76
N ILE A 197 -18.19 22.85 -12.83
CA ILE A 197 -16.76 22.55 -12.81
C ILE A 197 -16.02 23.69 -13.50
N ALA A 198 -15.22 24.42 -12.74
CA ALA A 198 -14.34 25.43 -13.29
C ALA A 198 -13.11 24.77 -13.95
N MET A 199 -12.82 25.15 -15.20
CA MET A 199 -11.70 24.56 -15.94
C MET A 199 -10.91 25.62 -16.72
N ALA A 200 -9.59 25.49 -16.71
CA ALA A 200 -8.73 26.19 -17.66
C ALA A 200 -8.93 25.61 -19.07
N SER A 201 -8.81 26.48 -20.08
CA SER A 201 -9.02 26.11 -21.47
C SER A 201 -7.91 25.21 -22.05
N SER A 202 -6.72 25.28 -21.50
CA SER A 202 -5.56 24.51 -21.97
C SER A 202 -4.50 24.31 -20.87
N LEU A 203 -3.49 23.49 -21.15
CA LEU A 203 -2.31 23.29 -20.28
C LEU A 203 -1.30 24.45 -20.34
N GLN A 204 -1.50 25.44 -21.21
CA GLN A 204 -0.72 26.69 -21.27
C GLN A 204 -1.24 27.76 -20.31
N ASP A 205 -2.22 27.44 -19.48
CA ASP A 205 -2.73 28.32 -18.44
C ASP A 205 -1.59 28.72 -17.46
N PRO A 206 -1.46 30.02 -17.07
CA PRO A 206 -0.38 30.48 -16.19
C PRO A 206 -0.38 29.84 -14.79
N TYR A 207 -1.44 29.22 -14.39
CA TYR A 207 -1.50 28.43 -13.14
C TYR A 207 -0.91 27.02 -13.27
N ILE A 208 -0.57 26.53 -14.47
CA ILE A 208 -0.04 25.19 -14.68
C ILE A 208 1.46 25.27 -14.99
N HIS A 209 2.27 24.63 -14.15
CA HIS A 209 3.72 24.58 -14.27
C HIS A 209 4.17 23.13 -14.40
N PHE A 210 4.89 22.81 -15.48
CA PHE A 210 5.47 21.49 -15.65
C PHE A 210 6.77 21.38 -14.87
N ILE A 211 6.90 20.29 -14.08
CA ILE A 211 8.05 19.96 -13.24
C ILE A 211 8.63 18.61 -13.59
N GLY A 212 9.81 18.26 -13.08
CA GLY A 212 10.44 16.93 -13.31
C GLY A 212 11.82 16.80 -12.72
N GLU A 213 12.87 16.81 -13.55
CA GLU A 213 14.25 16.44 -13.22
C GLU A 213 14.84 17.15 -11.99
N GLU A 214 14.45 18.38 -11.73
CA GLU A 214 14.89 19.15 -10.56
C GLU A 214 14.48 18.49 -9.23
N TYR A 215 13.28 17.91 -9.17
CA TYR A 215 12.80 17.20 -7.97
C TYR A 215 13.33 15.76 -7.89
N GLU A 216 13.52 15.10 -9.02
CA GLU A 216 14.21 13.83 -9.08
C GLU A 216 15.63 13.94 -8.50
N GLN A 217 16.38 14.96 -8.92
CA GLN A 217 17.74 15.21 -8.42
C GLN A 217 17.73 15.54 -6.92
N LEU A 218 16.84 16.43 -6.49
CA LEU A 218 16.70 16.79 -5.08
C LEU A 218 16.32 15.58 -4.20
N TYR A 219 15.45 14.69 -4.73
CA TYR A 219 15.10 13.44 -4.07
C TYR A 219 16.33 12.54 -3.92
N VAL A 220 17.10 12.29 -5.00
CA VAL A 220 18.30 11.46 -4.96
C VAL A 220 19.30 12.01 -3.92
N GLU A 221 19.56 13.31 -3.92
CA GLU A 221 20.44 13.96 -2.93
C GLU A 221 19.93 13.79 -1.49
N THR A 222 18.63 13.85 -1.29
CA THR A 222 18.02 13.65 0.02
C THR A 222 18.20 12.21 0.50
N VAL A 223 17.86 11.22 -0.32
CA VAL A 223 17.95 9.80 0.07
C VAL A 223 19.41 9.32 0.15
N HIS A 224 20.36 10.00 -0.52
CA HIS A 224 21.80 9.75 -0.34
C HIS A 224 22.20 9.81 1.14
N THR A 225 21.59 10.71 1.90
CA THR A 225 21.89 10.89 3.33
C THR A 225 21.38 9.75 4.22
N LEU A 226 20.53 8.86 3.70
CA LEU A 226 19.94 7.74 4.44
C LEU A 226 20.85 6.52 4.51
N GLN A 227 22.00 6.51 3.85
CA GLN A 227 22.96 5.40 3.89
C GLN A 227 23.39 5.10 5.33
N LEU A 228 23.34 3.84 5.69
CA LEU A 228 23.75 3.38 7.03
C LEU A 228 25.22 3.02 7.09
N TYR A 229 25.77 2.49 6.01
CA TYR A 229 27.17 2.08 5.86
C TYR A 229 27.80 2.70 4.58
N PRO A 230 27.87 4.05 4.47
CA PRO A 230 28.29 4.73 3.24
C PRO A 230 29.72 4.37 2.81
N GLU A 231 30.61 4.06 3.75
CA GLU A 231 31.98 3.67 3.43
C GLU A 231 32.05 2.26 2.84
N ASP A 232 31.29 1.29 3.36
CA ASP A 232 31.17 -0.04 2.79
C ASP A 232 30.56 0.02 1.39
N ASN A 233 29.54 0.85 1.20
CA ASN A 233 28.91 1.09 -0.10
C ASN A 233 29.93 1.64 -1.10
N ARG A 234 30.71 2.64 -0.70
CA ARG A 234 31.73 3.30 -1.54
C ARG A 234 32.83 2.32 -1.98
N ILE A 235 33.31 1.46 -1.07
CA ILE A 235 34.43 0.56 -1.31
C ILE A 235 33.97 -0.72 -2.01
N SER A 236 32.90 -1.31 -1.53
CA SER A 236 32.47 -2.68 -1.89
C SER A 236 31.17 -2.74 -2.67
N GLY A 237 30.46 -1.62 -2.84
CA GLY A 237 29.19 -1.58 -3.57
C GLY A 237 29.25 -2.19 -4.98
N PRO A 238 30.33 -2.01 -5.77
CA PRO A 238 30.46 -2.69 -7.08
C PRO A 238 30.49 -4.21 -7.02
N ALA A 239 30.67 -4.81 -5.84
CA ALA A 239 30.68 -6.27 -5.70
C ALA A 239 29.26 -6.87 -5.61
N ILE A 240 28.23 -6.07 -5.29
CA ILE A 240 26.84 -6.54 -5.25
C ILE A 240 26.21 -6.41 -6.64
N ARG A 241 25.51 -7.45 -7.09
CA ARG A 241 24.84 -7.50 -8.39
C ARG A 241 23.33 -7.58 -8.17
N VAL A 242 22.59 -6.72 -8.84
CA VAL A 242 21.15 -6.57 -8.69
C VAL A 242 20.45 -6.76 -10.03
N SER A 243 19.54 -7.74 -10.14
CA SER A 243 18.50 -7.70 -11.17
C SER A 243 17.36 -6.80 -10.69
N TYR A 244 16.80 -5.96 -11.56
CA TYR A 244 15.69 -5.08 -11.21
C TYR A 244 14.57 -5.11 -12.26
N SER A 245 13.32 -5.22 -11.78
CA SER A 245 12.12 -5.06 -12.59
C SER A 245 11.18 -3.99 -12.00
N PRO A 246 10.80 -2.97 -12.79
CA PRO A 246 9.76 -2.01 -12.43
C PRO A 246 8.33 -2.56 -12.68
N LEU A 247 8.17 -3.78 -13.16
CA LEU A 247 6.89 -4.35 -13.61
C LEU A 247 6.11 -3.39 -14.53
N HIS A 248 6.80 -2.82 -15.54
CA HIS A 248 6.31 -1.81 -16.49
C HIS A 248 5.97 -0.44 -15.86
N GLY A 249 6.34 -0.22 -14.59
CA GLY A 249 5.99 0.97 -13.82
C GLY A 249 7.04 2.07 -13.82
N THR A 250 6.81 3.05 -12.97
CA THR A 250 7.57 4.31 -12.86
C THR A 250 8.96 4.15 -12.26
N GLY A 251 9.19 3.09 -11.50
CA GLY A 251 10.48 2.86 -10.83
C GLY A 251 11.68 2.73 -11.77
N VAL A 252 11.46 2.50 -13.07
CA VAL A 252 12.52 2.31 -14.07
C VAL A 252 13.50 3.48 -14.16
N ALA A 253 13.03 4.72 -14.02
CA ALA A 253 13.86 5.91 -14.08
C ALA A 253 14.65 6.12 -12.79
N MET A 254 14.02 5.98 -11.66
CA MET A 254 14.53 6.44 -10.37
C MET A 254 15.33 5.37 -9.61
N ILE A 255 14.88 4.11 -9.55
CA ILE A 255 15.55 3.09 -8.73
C ILE A 255 16.98 2.80 -9.20
N PRO A 256 17.27 2.61 -10.50
CA PRO A 256 18.66 2.47 -10.94
C PRO A 256 19.51 3.72 -10.68
N ARG A 257 18.91 4.91 -10.66
CA ARG A 257 19.60 6.17 -10.35
C ARG A 257 19.98 6.24 -8.86
N VAL A 258 19.03 5.93 -7.96
CA VAL A 258 19.28 5.87 -6.51
C VAL A 258 20.31 4.79 -6.17
N LEU A 259 20.22 3.60 -6.76
CA LEU A 259 21.19 2.52 -6.54
C LEU A 259 22.61 2.94 -6.97
N ARG A 260 22.76 3.56 -8.14
CA ARG A 260 24.07 4.06 -8.60
C ARG A 260 24.61 5.17 -7.70
N ASP A 261 23.75 6.07 -7.22
CA ASP A 261 24.13 7.12 -6.29
C ASP A 261 24.66 6.55 -4.95
N TRP A 262 24.10 5.43 -4.50
CA TRP A 262 24.58 4.68 -3.33
C TRP A 262 25.80 3.79 -3.63
N ASN A 263 26.44 3.93 -4.78
CA ASN A 263 27.59 3.14 -5.27
C ASN A 263 27.26 1.66 -5.57
N PHE A 264 26.03 1.35 -5.97
CA PHE A 264 25.62 0.04 -6.49
C PHE A 264 25.47 0.09 -8.04
N PRO A 265 26.56 0.11 -8.82
CA PRO A 265 26.48 0.31 -10.27
C PRO A 265 26.03 -0.92 -11.04
N MET A 266 26.10 -2.12 -10.42
CA MET A 266 25.83 -3.41 -11.11
C MET A 266 24.34 -3.74 -11.07
N VAL A 267 23.53 -2.92 -11.75
CA VAL A 267 22.07 -3.07 -11.86
C VAL A 267 21.71 -3.55 -13.26
N ASN A 268 21.13 -4.75 -13.34
CA ASN A 268 20.69 -5.41 -14.56
C ASN A 268 19.18 -5.30 -14.68
N LEU A 269 18.68 -4.44 -15.56
CA LEU A 269 17.24 -4.31 -15.82
C LEU A 269 16.67 -5.58 -16.45
N VAL A 270 15.48 -5.98 -16.03
CA VAL A 270 14.67 -6.99 -16.74
C VAL A 270 14.04 -6.32 -17.96
N GLU A 271 14.75 -6.36 -19.09
CA GLU A 271 14.46 -5.53 -20.28
C GLU A 271 13.00 -5.58 -20.73
N LYS A 272 12.38 -6.75 -20.73
CA LYS A 272 10.98 -6.91 -21.15
C LYS A 272 10.00 -6.22 -20.20
N GLN A 273 10.36 -6.02 -18.94
CA GLN A 273 9.55 -5.38 -17.91
C GLN A 273 9.98 -3.94 -17.62
N ALA A 274 11.10 -3.49 -18.19
CA ALA A 274 11.64 -2.15 -18.00
C ALA A 274 10.97 -1.10 -18.91
N ILE A 275 10.16 -1.52 -19.88
CA ILE A 275 9.42 -0.62 -20.75
C ILE A 275 8.13 -0.21 -20.04
N PRO A 276 7.91 1.09 -19.77
CA PRO A 276 6.63 1.58 -19.24
C PRO A 276 5.47 1.23 -20.17
N ASP A 277 4.48 0.50 -19.69
CA ASP A 277 3.36 0.03 -20.51
C ASP A 277 2.12 -0.21 -19.64
N GLY A 278 1.02 0.48 -19.98
CA GLY A 278 -0.24 0.39 -19.24
C GLY A 278 -0.98 -0.94 -19.40
N ASP A 279 -0.62 -1.77 -20.38
CA ASP A 279 -1.18 -3.11 -20.56
C ASP A 279 -0.48 -4.17 -19.68
N PHE A 280 0.69 -3.85 -19.09
CA PHE A 280 1.51 -4.78 -18.29
C PHE A 280 1.70 -6.15 -18.97
N PRO A 281 2.18 -6.21 -20.24
CA PRO A 281 2.02 -7.37 -21.14
C PRO A 281 2.75 -8.64 -20.70
N THR A 282 3.62 -8.57 -19.70
CA THR A 282 4.41 -9.72 -19.21
C THR A 282 3.88 -10.27 -17.88
N VAL A 283 2.85 -9.67 -17.29
CA VAL A 283 2.31 -10.06 -15.98
C VAL A 283 0.79 -9.96 -15.99
N HIS A 284 0.12 -10.86 -15.26
CA HIS A 284 -1.32 -10.76 -15.06
C HIS A 284 -1.65 -9.64 -14.05
N LEU A 285 -0.85 -9.56 -12.98
CA LEU A 285 -0.92 -8.50 -11.97
C LEU A 285 0.47 -7.86 -11.83
N PRO A 286 0.64 -6.55 -11.97
CA PRO A 286 1.91 -5.88 -11.75
C PRO A 286 2.18 -5.69 -10.24
N ASN A 287 2.24 -6.79 -9.51
CA ASN A 287 2.35 -6.82 -8.05
C ASN A 287 3.56 -7.67 -7.63
N PRO A 288 4.55 -7.11 -6.92
CA PRO A 288 5.72 -7.87 -6.45
C PRO A 288 5.38 -8.94 -5.40
N GLU A 289 4.15 -8.95 -4.88
CA GLU A 289 3.61 -10.02 -4.04
C GLU A 289 3.25 -11.27 -4.86
N ASP A 290 2.91 -11.09 -6.15
CA ASP A 290 2.53 -12.19 -7.05
C ASP A 290 3.78 -12.97 -7.52
N PRO A 291 3.84 -14.30 -7.27
CA PRO A 291 4.94 -15.14 -7.76
C PRO A 291 5.13 -15.11 -9.27
N GLU A 292 4.05 -15.04 -10.05
CA GLU A 292 4.10 -15.01 -11.51
C GLU A 292 4.81 -13.76 -12.02
N ALA A 293 4.56 -12.60 -11.42
CA ALA A 293 5.18 -11.33 -11.79
C ALA A 293 6.70 -11.34 -11.65
N LEU A 294 7.24 -12.19 -10.79
CA LEU A 294 8.66 -12.28 -10.50
C LEU A 294 9.42 -13.25 -11.41
N THR A 295 8.73 -14.04 -12.23
CA THR A 295 9.32 -15.15 -12.99
C THR A 295 10.47 -14.69 -13.89
N LEU A 296 10.27 -13.68 -14.73
CA LEU A 296 11.31 -13.18 -15.66
C LEU A 296 12.54 -12.63 -14.93
N GLY A 297 12.32 -11.94 -13.81
CA GLY A 297 13.42 -11.41 -13.00
C GLY A 297 14.22 -12.51 -12.30
N ILE A 298 13.56 -13.54 -11.80
CA ILE A 298 14.21 -14.71 -11.21
C ILE A 298 15.05 -15.46 -12.27
N GLU A 299 14.51 -15.68 -13.46
CA GLU A 299 15.24 -16.30 -14.57
C GLU A 299 16.49 -15.50 -14.95
N GLN A 300 16.38 -14.16 -15.00
CA GLN A 300 17.52 -13.28 -15.27
C GLN A 300 18.54 -13.33 -14.14
N MET A 301 18.13 -13.24 -12.88
CA MET A 301 19.01 -13.34 -11.72
C MET A 301 19.80 -14.65 -11.74
N LEU A 302 19.14 -15.78 -12.00
CA LEU A 302 19.80 -17.09 -12.09
C LEU A 302 20.80 -17.17 -13.25
N ARG A 303 20.44 -16.66 -14.43
CA ARG A 303 21.32 -16.62 -15.61
C ARG A 303 22.56 -15.77 -15.39
N ASN A 304 22.39 -14.60 -14.78
CA ASN A 304 23.46 -13.64 -14.55
C ASN A 304 24.23 -13.94 -13.26
N GLN A 305 23.74 -14.84 -12.42
CA GLN A 305 24.24 -15.07 -11.05
C GLN A 305 24.26 -13.77 -10.25
N ASP A 306 23.17 -12.98 -10.34
CA ASP A 306 23.02 -11.77 -9.54
C ASP A 306 22.67 -12.15 -8.10
N ASP A 307 23.13 -11.36 -7.12
CA ASP A 307 22.99 -11.66 -5.69
C ASP A 307 21.54 -11.53 -5.21
N ILE A 308 20.86 -10.50 -5.75
CA ILE A 308 19.45 -10.22 -5.44
C ILE A 308 18.68 -9.82 -6.69
N PHE A 309 17.38 -10.06 -6.65
CA PHE A 309 16.42 -9.50 -7.60
C PHE A 309 15.40 -8.64 -6.83
N ILE A 310 15.17 -7.44 -7.33
CA ILE A 310 14.23 -6.46 -6.81
C ILE A 310 13.11 -6.23 -7.84
N ALA A 311 11.85 -6.20 -7.37
CA ALA A 311 10.71 -5.83 -8.18
C ALA A 311 9.86 -4.76 -7.47
N THR A 312 9.32 -3.79 -8.23
CA THR A 312 8.40 -2.76 -7.71
C THR A 312 7.11 -2.73 -8.50
N ASP A 313 6.01 -2.31 -7.86
CA ASP A 313 4.74 -2.10 -8.53
C ASP A 313 4.72 -0.82 -9.38
N PRO A 314 3.67 -0.56 -10.17
CA PRO A 314 3.66 0.54 -11.15
C PRO A 314 3.91 1.94 -10.59
N ASP A 315 3.45 2.26 -9.39
CA ASP A 315 3.69 3.55 -8.72
C ASP A 315 4.89 3.50 -7.75
N ALA A 316 5.67 2.39 -7.77
CA ALA A 316 6.92 2.17 -7.05
C ALA A 316 6.81 2.48 -5.54
N ASP A 317 5.68 2.08 -4.94
CA ASP A 317 5.47 2.18 -3.49
C ASP A 317 5.68 0.84 -2.77
N ARG A 318 5.78 -0.29 -3.51
CA ARG A 318 6.01 -1.64 -2.98
C ARG A 318 7.32 -2.24 -3.47
N LEU A 319 7.96 -3.01 -2.60
CA LEU A 319 9.26 -3.63 -2.83
C LEU A 319 9.22 -5.14 -2.62
N GLY A 320 9.35 -5.92 -3.68
CA GLY A 320 9.58 -7.37 -3.63
C GLY A 320 11.07 -7.72 -3.76
N VAL A 321 11.52 -8.74 -3.03
CA VAL A 321 12.92 -9.14 -2.99
C VAL A 321 13.05 -10.66 -3.11
N VAL A 322 13.99 -11.08 -3.95
CA VAL A 322 14.47 -12.46 -4.06
C VAL A 322 15.99 -12.46 -3.90
N CYS A 323 16.56 -13.37 -3.16
CA CYS A 323 18.01 -13.54 -3.12
C CYS A 323 18.46 -14.87 -3.73
N LEU A 324 19.65 -14.88 -4.29
CA LEU A 324 20.32 -16.10 -4.69
C LEU A 324 20.98 -16.73 -3.45
N HIS A 325 20.59 -17.94 -3.10
CA HIS A 325 21.17 -18.67 -1.98
C HIS A 325 21.44 -20.12 -2.39
N GLU A 326 22.69 -20.58 -2.31
CA GLU A 326 23.11 -21.92 -2.74
C GLU A 326 22.66 -22.26 -4.18
N ASN A 327 22.78 -21.28 -5.08
CA ASN A 327 22.33 -21.36 -6.48
C ASN A 327 20.81 -21.58 -6.66
N GLN A 328 20.00 -21.30 -5.64
CA GLN A 328 18.54 -21.35 -5.70
C GLN A 328 17.95 -19.99 -5.36
N PRO A 329 16.84 -19.58 -6.00
CA PRO A 329 16.15 -18.34 -5.67
C PRO A 329 15.34 -18.52 -4.39
N TYR A 330 15.53 -17.64 -3.43
CA TYR A 330 14.68 -17.55 -2.24
C TYR A 330 13.89 -16.26 -2.25
N ARG A 331 12.56 -16.36 -2.36
CA ARG A 331 11.63 -15.24 -2.35
C ARG A 331 11.23 -14.92 -0.91
N PHE A 332 11.40 -13.66 -0.52
CA PHE A 332 10.94 -13.16 0.77
C PHE A 332 9.49 -12.70 0.68
N ASN A 333 8.71 -12.94 1.74
CA ASN A 333 7.42 -12.28 1.91
C ASN A 333 7.60 -10.89 2.55
N GLY A 334 6.53 -10.08 2.55
CA GLY A 334 6.59 -8.70 3.04
C GLY A 334 7.00 -8.59 4.51
N ASN A 335 6.59 -9.53 5.36
CA ASN A 335 7.00 -9.57 6.76
C ASN A 335 8.51 -9.85 6.92
N GLN A 336 9.07 -10.77 6.12
CA GLN A 336 10.50 -11.08 6.14
C GLN A 336 11.34 -9.89 5.69
N ILE A 337 10.91 -9.18 4.62
CA ILE A 337 11.60 -7.97 4.15
C ILE A 337 11.56 -6.88 5.22
N ALA A 338 10.41 -6.66 5.87
CA ALA A 338 10.28 -5.72 6.99
C ALA A 338 11.27 -6.02 8.12
N CYS A 339 11.43 -7.31 8.50
CA CYS A 339 12.34 -7.74 9.54
C CYS A 339 13.82 -7.56 9.14
N LEU A 340 14.17 -7.89 7.88
CA LEU A 340 15.54 -7.68 7.37
C LEU A 340 15.92 -6.21 7.33
N LEU A 341 15.02 -5.34 6.85
CA LEU A 341 15.23 -3.90 6.84
C LEU A 341 15.34 -3.34 8.26
N ALA A 342 14.43 -3.72 9.15
CA ALA A 342 14.45 -3.26 10.53
C ALA A 342 15.72 -3.67 11.28
N ASP A 343 16.14 -4.94 11.15
CA ASP A 343 17.39 -5.40 11.77
C ASP A 343 18.61 -4.62 11.25
N HIS A 344 18.70 -4.42 9.93
CA HIS A 344 19.78 -3.66 9.30
C HIS A 344 19.83 -2.22 9.81
N ILE A 345 18.68 -1.54 9.83
CA ILE A 345 18.55 -0.14 10.29
C ILE A 345 18.88 -0.03 11.78
N LEU A 346 18.24 -0.83 12.61
CA LEU A 346 18.38 -0.73 14.07
C LEU A 346 19.77 -1.14 14.54
N ARG A 347 20.39 -2.12 13.90
CA ARG A 347 21.78 -2.53 14.13
C ARG A 347 22.74 -1.35 13.88
N ALA A 348 22.61 -0.70 12.73
CA ALA A 348 23.46 0.43 12.38
C ALA A 348 23.25 1.62 13.32
N LEU A 349 22.02 1.93 13.69
CA LEU A 349 21.70 3.03 14.58
C LEU A 349 22.16 2.73 16.03
N SER A 350 21.93 1.53 16.54
CA SER A 350 22.36 1.14 17.89
C SER A 350 23.87 1.10 18.06
N ALA A 351 24.63 0.82 16.98
CA ALA A 351 26.09 0.91 16.98
C ALA A 351 26.60 2.35 17.11
N ARG A 352 25.82 3.35 16.68
CA ARG A 352 26.16 4.77 16.79
C ARG A 352 25.75 5.37 18.14
N ALA A 353 24.56 5.01 18.64
CA ALA A 353 24.04 5.44 19.93
C ALA A 353 22.97 4.44 20.43
N PRO A 354 22.87 4.22 21.78
CA PRO A 354 21.80 3.39 22.32
C PRO A 354 20.41 3.92 21.90
N LEU A 355 19.54 2.99 21.49
CA LEU A 355 18.15 3.30 21.20
C LEU A 355 17.33 3.29 22.50
N GLY A 356 16.24 4.05 22.54
CA GLY A 356 15.37 4.18 23.69
C GLY A 356 13.88 4.15 23.30
N LYS A 357 13.02 4.32 24.30
CA LYS A 357 11.56 4.30 24.11
C LYS A 357 11.03 5.41 23.19
N GLU A 358 11.81 6.47 22.96
CA GLU A 358 11.44 7.54 22.04
C GLU A 358 11.71 7.17 20.57
N ASP A 359 12.52 6.11 20.34
CA ASP A 359 12.83 5.61 19.01
C ASP A 359 11.74 4.63 18.57
N LYS A 360 10.86 5.08 17.68
CA LYS A 360 9.65 4.35 17.29
C LYS A 360 9.79 3.69 15.93
N VAL A 361 9.43 2.42 15.88
CA VAL A 361 9.06 1.71 14.65
C VAL A 361 7.55 1.57 14.62
N VAL A 362 6.94 1.84 13.47
CA VAL A 362 5.48 1.80 13.29
C VAL A 362 5.11 0.67 12.35
N LYS A 363 4.12 -0.14 12.72
CA LYS A 363 3.63 -1.22 11.85
C LYS A 363 2.12 -1.32 11.86
N SER A 364 1.55 -1.87 10.78
CA SER A 364 0.14 -2.25 10.80
C SER A 364 -0.11 -3.40 11.77
N LEU A 365 -1.31 -3.49 12.35
CA LEU A 365 -1.70 -4.60 13.25
C LEU A 365 -1.51 -5.98 12.61
N VAL A 366 -1.66 -6.08 11.30
CA VAL A 366 -1.55 -7.35 10.56
C VAL A 366 -0.10 -7.72 10.23
N THR A 367 0.85 -6.79 10.36
CA THR A 367 2.29 -7.04 10.22
C THR A 367 2.82 -7.89 11.38
N THR A 368 3.84 -8.70 11.12
CA THR A 368 4.41 -9.70 12.04
C THR A 368 4.84 -9.13 13.40
N GLU A 369 4.67 -9.93 14.48
CA GLU A 369 5.22 -9.61 15.80
C GLU A 369 6.73 -9.87 15.90
N MET A 370 7.32 -10.56 14.93
CA MET A 370 8.78 -10.66 14.82
C MET A 370 9.43 -9.27 14.75
N LEU A 371 8.80 -8.34 14.02
CA LEU A 371 9.26 -6.95 13.97
C LEU A 371 9.25 -6.29 15.36
N SER A 372 8.23 -6.58 16.18
CA SER A 372 8.17 -6.13 17.58
C SER A 372 9.30 -6.69 18.43
N ALA A 373 9.64 -7.98 18.22
CA ALA A 373 10.73 -8.64 18.94
C ALA A 373 12.10 -8.03 18.58
N ILE A 374 12.35 -7.79 17.28
CA ILE A 374 13.58 -7.14 16.79
C ILE A 374 13.73 -5.72 17.38
N VAL A 375 12.69 -4.91 17.32
CA VAL A 375 12.74 -3.54 17.83
C VAL A 375 13.06 -3.49 19.33
N LYS A 376 12.40 -4.35 20.11
CA LYS A 376 12.65 -4.47 21.56
C LYS A 376 14.07 -4.95 21.88
N PHE A 377 14.62 -5.85 21.07
CA PHE A 377 15.99 -6.33 21.23
C PHE A 377 17.02 -5.20 21.12
N TYR A 378 16.80 -4.25 20.21
CA TYR A 378 17.66 -3.06 20.06
C TYR A 378 17.32 -1.92 21.03
N GLY A 379 16.32 -2.06 21.90
CA GLY A 379 15.93 -1.06 22.90
C GLY A 379 14.94 0.00 22.43
N GLY A 380 14.50 -0.05 21.17
CA GLY A 380 13.45 0.80 20.62
C GLY A 380 12.04 0.40 21.07
N ASP A 381 11.04 1.11 20.60
CA ASP A 381 9.64 0.81 20.90
C ASP A 381 8.81 0.70 19.61
N ILE A 382 7.74 -0.09 19.68
CA ILE A 382 6.86 -0.41 18.56
C ILE A 382 5.49 0.23 18.73
N VAL A 383 4.97 0.80 17.66
CA VAL A 383 3.63 1.38 17.62
C VAL A 383 2.80 0.67 16.55
N ASN A 384 1.68 0.08 16.98
CA ASN A 384 0.72 -0.53 16.09
C ASN A 384 -0.28 0.52 15.58
N VAL A 385 -0.61 0.46 14.29
CA VAL A 385 -1.64 1.30 13.66
C VAL A 385 -2.62 0.45 12.86
N GLY A 386 -3.70 1.06 12.39
CA GLY A 386 -4.63 0.42 11.45
C GLY A 386 -3.95 0.04 10.13
N THR A 387 -4.65 -0.74 9.30
CA THR A 387 -4.16 -1.11 7.96
C THR A 387 -4.25 0.08 7.00
N GLY A 388 -3.18 0.34 6.28
CA GLY A 388 -3.00 1.45 5.36
C GLY A 388 -1.88 2.38 5.83
N PHE A 389 -0.90 2.62 4.97
CA PHE A 389 0.31 3.39 5.31
C PHE A 389 0.01 4.83 5.74
N LYS A 390 -1.17 5.36 5.37
CA LYS A 390 -1.68 6.66 5.82
C LYS A 390 -1.68 6.82 7.34
N TYR A 391 -1.88 5.75 8.11
CA TYR A 391 -1.81 5.78 9.57
C TYR A 391 -0.36 5.77 10.09
N ILE A 392 0.59 5.25 9.30
CA ILE A 392 2.03 5.39 9.58
C ILE A 392 2.44 6.85 9.31
N GLY A 393 2.03 7.42 8.16
CA GLY A 393 2.24 8.84 7.84
C GLY A 393 1.67 9.78 8.89
N GLU A 394 0.48 9.50 9.43
CA GLU A 394 -0.11 10.25 10.55
C GLU A 394 0.83 10.31 11.77
N LYS A 395 1.52 9.20 12.09
CA LYS A 395 2.47 9.16 13.22
C LYS A 395 3.73 9.96 12.91
N ILE A 396 4.22 9.90 11.67
CA ILE A 396 5.38 10.72 11.24
C ILE A 396 5.06 12.19 11.44
N GLU A 397 3.90 12.65 10.95
CA GLU A 397 3.47 14.05 11.11
C GLU A 397 3.28 14.43 12.59
N ALA A 398 2.56 13.60 13.35
CA ALA A 398 2.29 13.87 14.76
C ALA A 398 3.56 13.99 15.63
N TRP A 399 4.66 13.35 15.21
CA TRP A 399 5.91 13.37 15.97
C TRP A 399 6.96 14.35 15.43
N ARG A 400 6.70 15.04 14.32
CA ARG A 400 7.65 15.91 13.63
C ARG A 400 8.31 16.96 14.54
N GLU A 401 7.54 17.54 15.44
CA GLU A 401 8.00 18.57 16.39
C GLU A 401 8.08 18.06 17.83
N SER A 402 8.17 16.74 18.01
CA SER A 402 8.21 16.11 19.33
C SER A 402 9.60 15.50 19.62
N VAL A 403 9.78 15.01 20.84
CA VAL A 403 10.97 14.24 21.24
C VAL A 403 10.97 12.81 20.68
N VAL A 404 9.83 12.35 20.19
CA VAL A 404 9.68 11.02 19.61
C VAL A 404 10.33 10.98 18.23
N ARG A 405 11.20 10.01 18.02
CA ARG A 405 11.86 9.82 16.74
C ARG A 405 11.25 8.64 15.97
N TYR A 406 10.62 8.93 14.84
CA TYR A 406 10.26 7.89 13.88
C TYR A 406 11.53 7.33 13.23
N ILE A 407 11.66 6.00 13.20
CA ILE A 407 12.79 5.31 12.58
C ILE A 407 12.35 4.61 11.30
N PHE A 408 11.37 3.71 11.39
CA PHE A 408 10.98 2.84 10.29
C PHE A 408 9.48 2.52 10.36
N GLY A 409 8.85 2.39 9.19
CA GLY A 409 7.47 1.97 9.04
C GLY A 409 7.33 0.80 8.09
N ALA A 410 6.43 -0.14 8.40
CA ALA A 410 6.23 -1.33 7.60
C ALA A 410 4.78 -1.82 7.55
N GLU A 411 4.38 -2.29 6.37
CA GLU A 411 3.19 -3.11 6.15
C GLU A 411 3.59 -4.46 5.54
N GLU A 412 2.89 -5.53 5.92
CA GLU A 412 3.10 -6.88 5.39
C GLU A 412 2.89 -6.98 3.87
N SER A 413 2.18 -6.00 3.31
CA SER A 413 1.87 -5.88 1.88
C SER A 413 2.99 -5.21 1.08
N TYR A 414 4.25 -5.42 1.47
CA TYR A 414 5.46 -5.00 0.76
C TYR A 414 5.71 -3.48 0.75
N GLY A 415 5.12 -2.74 1.69
CA GLY A 415 5.28 -1.29 1.82
C GLY A 415 6.18 -0.91 2.99
N TYR A 416 7.22 -0.10 2.76
CA TYR A 416 8.21 0.28 3.77
C TYR A 416 8.63 1.73 3.62
N LEU A 417 9.06 2.33 4.75
CA LEU A 417 9.67 3.65 4.75
C LEU A 417 10.71 3.75 5.88
N TYR A 418 11.92 4.15 5.55
CA TYR A 418 12.96 4.60 6.49
C TYR A 418 13.19 6.09 6.35
N GLY A 419 13.22 6.82 7.48
CA GLY A 419 13.33 8.27 7.47
C GLY A 419 12.02 9.00 7.27
N THR A 420 12.06 10.31 7.14
CA THR A 420 10.89 11.21 7.15
C THR A 420 10.85 12.15 5.95
N HIS A 421 11.55 11.81 4.87
CA HIS A 421 11.60 12.61 3.64
C HIS A 421 10.27 12.59 2.87
N VAL A 422 9.49 11.52 3.05
CA VAL A 422 8.11 11.34 2.56
C VAL A 422 7.22 10.81 3.70
N GLU A 423 5.91 10.70 3.49
CA GLU A 423 4.95 10.16 4.47
C GLU A 423 4.08 9.03 3.89
N ASP A 424 4.54 8.40 2.83
CA ASP A 424 3.98 7.17 2.29
C ASP A 424 5.13 6.19 2.00
N LYS A 425 4.78 4.97 1.59
CA LYS A 425 5.73 3.92 1.21
C LYS A 425 6.69 4.40 0.12
N ASP A 426 7.93 3.99 0.23
CA ASP A 426 8.97 4.39 -0.70
C ASP A 426 9.85 3.20 -1.11
N ALA A 427 9.54 2.62 -2.27
CA ALA A 427 10.33 1.52 -2.80
C ALA A 427 11.68 1.97 -3.37
N MET A 428 11.87 3.27 -3.67
CA MET A 428 13.15 3.77 -4.19
C MET A 428 14.24 3.74 -3.11
N SER A 429 14.01 4.39 -1.98
CA SER A 429 14.96 4.39 -0.85
C SER A 429 15.11 3.01 -0.23
N THR A 430 14.02 2.25 -0.11
CA THR A 430 14.07 0.90 0.49
C THR A 430 14.71 -0.15 -0.43
N SER A 431 14.71 0.05 -1.76
CA SER A 431 15.52 -0.75 -2.69
C SER A 431 17.03 -0.56 -2.45
N ALA A 432 17.46 0.66 -2.18
CA ALA A 432 18.85 0.93 -1.84
C ALA A 432 19.23 0.34 -0.47
N LEU A 433 18.36 0.49 0.54
CA LEU A 433 18.57 -0.08 1.87
C LEU A 433 18.66 -1.61 1.88
N ILE A 434 17.79 -2.31 1.13
CA ILE A 434 17.87 -3.78 1.07
C ILE A 434 19.10 -4.25 0.29
N THR A 435 19.56 -3.46 -0.70
CA THR A 435 20.81 -3.72 -1.42
C THR A 435 22.01 -3.51 -0.49
N GLU A 436 22.02 -2.46 0.33
CA GLU A 436 23.03 -2.23 1.37
C GLU A 436 23.04 -3.38 2.40
N ALA A 437 21.86 -3.83 2.84
CA ALA A 437 21.75 -4.99 3.74
C ALA A 437 22.31 -6.26 3.08
N ALA A 438 22.03 -6.49 1.80
CA ALA A 438 22.58 -7.63 1.06
C ALA A 438 24.11 -7.54 0.92
N LEU A 439 24.66 -6.35 0.64
CA LEU A 439 26.11 -6.12 0.60
C LEU A 439 26.73 -6.42 1.98
N HIS A 440 26.14 -5.89 3.06
CA HIS A 440 26.63 -6.11 4.42
C HIS A 440 26.68 -7.61 4.77
N GLN A 441 25.68 -8.39 4.37
CA GLN A 441 25.70 -9.85 4.52
C GLN A 441 26.77 -10.51 3.64
N LYS A 442 26.90 -10.08 2.40
CA LYS A 442 27.89 -10.61 1.45
C LYS A 442 29.33 -10.42 1.94
N LEU A 443 29.64 -9.29 2.55
CA LEU A 443 30.95 -9.01 3.18
C LEU A 443 31.28 -9.96 4.34
N GLN A 444 30.24 -10.57 4.94
CA GLN A 444 30.38 -11.59 5.98
C GLN A 444 30.32 -13.03 5.44
N GLY A 445 30.30 -13.22 4.12
CA GLY A 445 30.13 -14.52 3.49
C GLY A 445 28.73 -15.13 3.63
N LYS A 446 27.71 -14.29 3.84
CA LYS A 446 26.32 -14.66 4.03
C LYS A 446 25.43 -14.07 2.94
N THR A 447 24.18 -14.53 2.88
CA THR A 447 23.11 -13.97 2.05
C THR A 447 21.99 -13.40 2.92
N LEU A 448 21.02 -12.70 2.33
CA LEU A 448 19.80 -12.29 3.05
C LEU A 448 19.01 -13.49 3.58
N ARG A 449 19.12 -14.67 2.94
CA ARG A 449 18.50 -15.90 3.42
C ARG A 449 19.16 -16.38 4.73
N ASP A 450 20.47 -16.27 4.85
CA ASP A 450 21.17 -16.56 6.09
C ASP A 450 20.77 -15.59 7.20
N ALA A 451 20.63 -14.30 6.86
CA ALA A 451 20.21 -13.29 7.81
C ALA A 451 18.82 -13.56 8.40
N ILE A 452 17.83 -13.96 7.59
CA ILE A 452 16.48 -14.27 8.12
C ILE A 452 16.49 -15.53 9.01
N LEU A 453 17.33 -16.51 8.70
CA LEU A 453 17.51 -17.69 9.57
C LEU A 453 18.14 -17.31 10.93
N ASP A 454 19.14 -16.43 10.91
CA ASP A 454 19.76 -15.93 12.14
C ASP A 454 18.75 -15.13 12.99
N LEU A 455 17.86 -14.36 12.35
CA LEU A 455 16.78 -13.65 13.03
C LEU A 455 15.75 -14.62 13.65
N TYR A 456 15.39 -15.71 12.97
CA TYR A 456 14.50 -16.73 13.52
C TYR A 456 15.12 -17.41 14.76
N GLU A 457 16.40 -17.73 14.71
CA GLU A 457 17.11 -18.31 15.87
C GLU A 457 17.14 -17.35 17.07
N THR A 458 17.29 -16.05 16.78
CA THR A 458 17.40 -15.04 17.85
C THR A 458 16.06 -14.69 18.47
N HIS A 459 15.00 -14.59 17.65
CA HIS A 459 13.72 -14.02 18.08
C HIS A 459 12.59 -15.04 18.15
N GLY A 460 12.74 -16.19 17.52
CA GLY A 460 11.72 -17.21 17.33
C GLY A 460 11.27 -17.32 15.87
N TYR A 461 10.73 -18.48 15.55
CA TYR A 461 10.26 -18.82 14.20
C TYR A 461 8.82 -18.31 13.99
N PHE A 462 8.69 -17.07 13.56
CA PHE A 462 7.40 -16.41 13.25
C PHE A 462 6.97 -16.78 11.84
N MET A 463 6.07 -17.74 11.72
CA MET A 463 5.50 -18.16 10.45
C MET A 463 4.18 -17.45 10.19
N ASN A 464 4.05 -16.85 9.00
CA ASN A 464 2.89 -16.04 8.62
C ASN A 464 2.23 -16.59 7.36
N LYS A 465 0.90 -16.51 7.31
CA LYS A 465 0.12 -16.76 6.10
C LYS A 465 -1.13 -15.90 6.07
N THR A 466 -1.39 -15.31 4.90
CA THR A 466 -2.65 -14.59 4.64
C THR A 466 -3.52 -15.42 3.73
N LEU A 467 -4.81 -15.52 4.05
CA LEU A 467 -5.83 -16.15 3.21
C LEU A 467 -6.91 -15.14 2.88
N SER A 468 -7.44 -15.20 1.67
CA SER A 468 -8.61 -14.44 1.26
C SER A 468 -9.78 -15.39 1.01
N LEU A 469 -10.88 -15.19 1.71
CA LEU A 469 -12.14 -15.89 1.48
C LEU A 469 -13.04 -14.96 0.67
N SER A 470 -13.32 -15.33 -0.58
CA SER A 470 -14.20 -14.58 -1.46
C SER A 470 -15.62 -15.10 -1.35
N PHE A 471 -16.59 -14.20 -1.33
CA PHE A 471 -18.03 -14.49 -1.41
C PHE A 471 -18.55 -14.07 -2.78
N GLU A 472 -19.62 -14.68 -3.25
CA GLU A 472 -20.25 -14.28 -4.50
C GLU A 472 -20.87 -12.88 -4.38
N GLN A 473 -20.99 -12.20 -5.50
CA GLN A 473 -21.62 -10.89 -5.54
C GLN A 473 -23.08 -11.00 -5.07
N GLY A 474 -23.48 -10.18 -4.10
CA GLY A 474 -24.79 -10.27 -3.44
C GLY A 474 -24.79 -11.05 -2.11
N GLN A 475 -23.68 -11.66 -1.72
CA GLN A 475 -23.54 -12.38 -0.45
C GLN A 475 -22.88 -11.54 0.67
N GLU A 476 -22.87 -10.20 0.55
CA GLU A 476 -22.29 -9.31 1.57
C GLU A 476 -22.98 -9.44 2.93
N SER A 477 -24.28 -9.75 2.95
CA SER A 477 -25.03 -10.02 4.16
C SER A 477 -24.57 -11.30 4.87
N LEU A 478 -24.27 -12.34 4.09
CA LEU A 478 -23.74 -13.60 4.60
C LEU A 478 -22.34 -13.38 5.20
N MET A 479 -21.46 -12.67 4.48
CA MET A 479 -20.14 -12.29 4.96
C MET A 479 -20.21 -11.53 6.31
N LYS A 480 -21.11 -10.55 6.42
CA LYS A 480 -21.30 -9.79 7.67
C LYS A 480 -21.81 -10.70 8.80
N SER A 481 -22.80 -11.56 8.51
CA SER A 481 -23.34 -12.53 9.48
C SER A 481 -22.24 -13.42 10.06
N HIS A 482 -21.30 -13.93 9.24
CA HIS A 482 -20.17 -14.74 9.71
C HIS A 482 -19.29 -13.98 10.72
N ILE A 483 -18.96 -12.74 10.40
CA ILE A 483 -18.12 -11.92 11.28
C ILE A 483 -18.84 -11.60 12.57
N GLU A 484 -20.14 -11.28 12.51
CA GLU A 484 -20.96 -11.02 13.70
C GLU A 484 -21.11 -12.26 14.59
N LYS A 485 -21.31 -13.44 14.00
CA LYS A 485 -21.34 -14.72 14.74
C LYS A 485 -20.00 -14.98 15.41
N LEU A 486 -18.89 -14.83 14.67
CA LEU A 486 -17.53 -14.99 15.19
C LEU A 486 -17.23 -14.02 16.35
N ALA A 487 -17.67 -12.77 16.24
CA ALA A 487 -17.48 -11.74 17.26
C ALA A 487 -18.32 -11.98 18.54
N LYS A 488 -19.35 -12.81 18.48
CA LYS A 488 -20.21 -13.18 19.61
C LYS A 488 -19.79 -14.48 20.29
N LEU A 489 -18.91 -15.28 19.66
CA LEU A 489 -18.40 -16.50 20.29
C LEU A 489 -17.60 -16.17 21.55
N ASP A 490 -17.63 -17.10 22.52
CA ASP A 490 -16.67 -17.06 23.60
C ASP A 490 -15.26 -17.23 23.01
N PRO A 491 -14.36 -16.22 23.16
CA PRO A 491 -13.03 -16.30 22.57
C PRO A 491 -12.22 -17.54 23.00
N SER A 492 -12.49 -18.11 24.18
CA SER A 492 -11.81 -19.33 24.67
C SER A 492 -12.06 -20.53 23.75
N THR A 493 -13.19 -20.57 23.03
CA THR A 493 -13.53 -21.63 22.07
C THR A 493 -12.60 -21.62 20.84
N MET A 494 -11.94 -20.50 20.58
CA MET A 494 -10.97 -20.33 19.49
C MET A 494 -9.57 -20.79 19.86
N SER A 495 -9.39 -21.47 21.00
CA SER A 495 -8.15 -22.20 21.31
C SER A 495 -7.93 -23.31 20.28
N LEU A 496 -6.74 -23.36 19.67
CA LEU A 496 -6.40 -24.23 18.54
C LEU A 496 -5.11 -24.99 18.85
N ARG A 497 -5.07 -26.27 18.53
CA ARG A 497 -3.88 -27.14 18.67
C ARG A 497 -3.15 -27.03 20.01
N GLY A 498 -3.91 -26.83 21.09
CA GLY A 498 -3.37 -26.66 22.43
C GLY A 498 -2.84 -25.24 22.73
N TYR A 499 -2.88 -24.33 21.78
CA TYR A 499 -2.59 -22.91 22.02
C TYR A 499 -3.83 -22.20 22.55
N SER A 500 -3.75 -21.68 23.77
CA SER A 500 -4.85 -20.93 24.39
C SER A 500 -4.79 -19.46 23.99
N ILE A 501 -5.96 -18.85 23.85
CA ILE A 501 -6.05 -17.40 23.62
C ILE A 501 -5.70 -16.69 24.92
N HIS A 502 -4.85 -15.68 24.79
CA HIS A 502 -4.51 -14.75 25.86
C HIS A 502 -5.39 -13.49 25.81
N THR A 503 -5.61 -12.95 24.62
CA THR A 503 -6.35 -11.69 24.43
C THR A 503 -7.20 -11.76 23.16
N CYS A 504 -8.42 -11.23 23.25
CA CYS A 504 -9.28 -10.99 22.09
C CYS A 504 -9.60 -9.50 22.00
N GLU A 505 -9.38 -8.91 20.82
CA GLU A 505 -9.63 -7.48 20.56
C GLU A 505 -10.65 -7.34 19.43
N ASN A 506 -11.76 -6.64 19.73
CA ASN A 506 -12.80 -6.29 18.77
C ASN A 506 -12.73 -4.80 18.47
N TYR A 507 -12.10 -4.45 17.36
CA TYR A 507 -11.90 -3.05 16.94
C TYR A 507 -13.19 -2.37 16.47
N ASP A 508 -14.20 -3.12 16.02
CA ASP A 508 -15.50 -2.56 15.66
C ASP A 508 -16.23 -2.04 16.91
N GLN A 509 -16.13 -2.78 18.01
CA GLN A 509 -16.65 -2.35 19.31
C GLN A 509 -15.71 -1.39 20.04
N GLY A 510 -14.42 -1.39 19.72
CA GLY A 510 -13.37 -0.61 20.39
C GLY A 510 -12.97 -1.18 21.75
N THR A 511 -13.15 -2.50 21.96
CA THR A 511 -12.89 -3.18 23.23
C THR A 511 -12.02 -4.40 23.08
N GLY A 512 -11.14 -4.63 24.04
CA GLY A 512 -10.36 -5.86 24.19
C GLY A 512 -10.70 -6.56 25.51
N ILE A 513 -10.49 -7.86 25.58
CA ILE A 513 -10.61 -8.69 26.77
C ILE A 513 -9.37 -9.54 26.95
N ASN A 514 -8.81 -9.50 28.14
CA ASN A 514 -7.77 -10.46 28.58
C ASN A 514 -8.49 -11.71 29.12
N ILE A 515 -8.34 -12.83 28.42
CA ILE A 515 -9.10 -14.05 28.70
C ILE A 515 -8.74 -14.67 30.06
N PRO A 516 -7.45 -14.82 30.45
CA PRO A 516 -7.09 -15.42 31.73
C PRO A 516 -7.66 -14.72 32.97
N CYS A 517 -7.83 -13.39 32.95
CA CYS A 517 -8.33 -12.62 34.09
C CYS A 517 -9.73 -12.03 33.88
N GLY A 518 -10.33 -12.14 32.70
CA GLY A 518 -11.64 -11.60 32.35
C GLY A 518 -11.71 -10.07 32.32
N ILE A 519 -10.57 -9.36 32.33
CA ILE A 519 -10.53 -7.89 32.35
C ILE A 519 -10.76 -7.37 30.95
N THR A 520 -11.79 -6.52 30.81
CA THR A 520 -12.08 -5.78 29.58
C THR A 520 -11.40 -4.40 29.61
N TYR A 521 -10.90 -3.93 28.47
CA TYR A 521 -10.26 -2.63 28.31
C TYR A 521 -10.65 -1.95 27.00
N LYS A 522 -10.48 -0.63 26.95
CA LYS A 522 -10.70 0.16 25.73
C LYS A 522 -9.48 0.09 24.81
N LEU A 523 -9.71 -0.13 23.52
CA LEU A 523 -8.64 -0.13 22.52
C LEU A 523 -8.20 1.30 22.18
N PRO A 524 -6.88 1.50 21.96
CA PRO A 524 -6.33 2.84 21.70
C PRO A 524 -6.54 3.31 20.26
N LEU A 525 -6.78 2.39 19.32
CA LEU A 525 -6.94 2.72 17.89
C LEU A 525 -8.41 3.05 17.57
N PRO A 526 -8.65 3.82 16.49
CA PRO A 526 -9.99 4.08 15.98
C PRO A 526 -10.75 2.79 15.67
N LYS A 527 -12.09 2.88 15.72
CA LYS A 527 -12.95 1.76 15.32
C LYS A 527 -12.71 1.37 13.87
N MET A 528 -12.59 0.06 13.64
CA MET A 528 -12.43 -0.53 12.32
C MET A 528 -13.00 -1.96 12.33
N ALA A 529 -13.49 -2.42 11.21
CA ALA A 529 -14.02 -3.77 11.08
C ALA A 529 -12.87 -4.80 11.16
N MET A 530 -12.48 -5.19 12.36
CA MET A 530 -11.36 -6.10 12.62
C MET A 530 -11.55 -6.82 13.96
N LEU A 531 -11.25 -8.12 13.96
CA LEU A 531 -11.25 -8.98 15.15
C LEU A 531 -9.89 -9.66 15.25
N CYS A 532 -9.24 -9.56 16.42
CA CYS A 532 -7.90 -10.10 16.66
C CYS A 532 -7.91 -11.08 17.83
N TYR A 533 -7.32 -12.25 17.63
CA TYR A 533 -7.06 -13.26 18.66
C TYR A 533 -5.55 -13.39 18.86
N TYR A 534 -5.07 -13.13 20.07
CA TYR A 534 -3.66 -13.29 20.44
C TYR A 534 -3.49 -14.51 21.34
N TYR A 535 -2.55 -15.36 20.99
CA TYR A 535 -2.29 -16.62 21.66
C TYR A 535 -1.13 -16.51 22.64
N GLN A 536 -1.11 -17.38 23.67
CA GLN A 536 -0.09 -17.37 24.72
C GLN A 536 1.34 -17.59 24.22
N ASN A 537 1.50 -18.29 23.09
CA ASN A 537 2.81 -18.49 22.43
C ASN A 537 3.30 -17.28 21.64
N GLY A 538 2.55 -16.18 21.61
CA GLY A 538 2.86 -14.97 20.84
C GLY A 538 2.27 -14.97 19.41
N GLY A 539 1.63 -16.04 18.97
CA GLY A 539 0.91 -16.10 17.69
C GLY A 539 -0.37 -15.27 17.69
N LYS A 540 -0.92 -15.00 16.49
CA LYS A 540 -2.18 -14.25 16.32
C LYS A 540 -2.98 -14.72 15.12
N ILE A 541 -4.31 -14.52 15.20
CA ILE A 541 -5.22 -14.57 14.05
C ILE A 541 -5.95 -13.25 13.98
N ILE A 542 -5.97 -12.65 12.79
CA ILE A 542 -6.72 -11.43 12.54
C ILE A 542 -7.73 -11.69 11.42
N VAL A 543 -9.00 -11.35 11.70
CA VAL A 543 -10.12 -11.45 10.76
C VAL A 543 -10.52 -10.04 10.37
N ARG A 544 -10.44 -9.73 9.07
CA ARG A 544 -10.75 -8.41 8.53
C ARG A 544 -11.61 -8.52 7.28
N PRO A 545 -12.85 -8.02 7.26
CA PRO A 545 -13.62 -7.87 6.03
C PRO A 545 -12.99 -6.81 5.12
N SER A 546 -13.08 -7.01 3.82
CA SER A 546 -12.78 -5.96 2.84
C SER A 546 -13.88 -4.88 2.88
N GLY A 547 -13.48 -3.62 2.78
CA GLY A 547 -14.42 -2.49 2.70
C GLY A 547 -14.99 -2.27 1.28
N THR A 548 -14.40 -2.87 0.25
CA THR A 548 -14.70 -2.60 -1.17
C THR A 548 -15.13 -3.83 -1.95
N GLU A 549 -14.88 -5.02 -1.44
CA GLU A 549 -15.15 -6.29 -2.11
C GLU A 549 -15.77 -7.29 -1.12
N PRO A 550 -16.61 -8.24 -1.57
CA PRO A 550 -17.17 -9.28 -0.72
C PRO A 550 -16.11 -10.34 -0.37
N LYS A 551 -15.13 -9.95 0.43
CA LYS A 551 -13.98 -10.78 0.85
C LYS A 551 -13.69 -10.61 2.33
N ILE A 552 -13.27 -11.69 2.98
CA ILE A 552 -12.64 -11.67 4.31
C ILE A 552 -11.17 -12.02 4.16
N LYS A 553 -10.30 -11.18 4.66
CA LYS A 553 -8.87 -11.49 4.81
C LYS A 553 -8.62 -12.07 6.21
N LEU A 554 -7.95 -13.20 6.23
CA LEU A 554 -7.52 -13.89 7.43
C LEU A 554 -5.99 -13.84 7.48
N TYR A 555 -5.44 -13.28 8.55
CA TYR A 555 -4.00 -13.20 8.77
C TYR A 555 -3.64 -14.15 9.92
N PHE A 556 -2.76 -15.09 9.65
CA PHE A 556 -2.30 -16.07 10.62
C PHE A 556 -0.82 -15.83 10.93
N GLU A 557 -0.49 -15.88 12.18
CA GLU A 557 0.88 -15.94 12.66
C GLU A 557 1.00 -16.98 13.77
N LEU A 558 1.97 -17.87 13.64
CA LEU A 558 2.34 -18.85 14.68
C LEU A 558 3.81 -18.66 15.04
N VAL A 559 4.11 -18.74 16.31
CA VAL A 559 5.48 -18.55 16.84
C VAL A 559 5.95 -19.82 17.53
N ASN A 560 7.13 -20.30 17.11
CA ASN A 560 7.80 -21.41 17.76
C ASN A 560 9.17 -20.96 18.27
N HIS A 561 9.46 -21.31 19.51
CA HIS A 561 10.76 -21.07 20.13
C HIS A 561 11.48 -22.41 20.30
N TYR A 562 12.73 -22.45 19.88
CA TYR A 562 13.62 -23.58 20.05
C TYR A 562 14.85 -23.15 20.87
N GLU A 563 15.59 -24.10 21.40
CA GLU A 563 16.92 -23.82 21.97
C GLU A 563 17.83 -23.28 20.87
N VAL A 564 18.56 -22.19 21.16
CA VAL A 564 19.42 -21.53 20.19
C VAL A 564 20.54 -22.45 19.74
N ILE A 565 20.68 -22.66 18.43
CA ILE A 565 21.79 -23.38 17.82
C ILE A 565 22.57 -22.43 16.90
N THR A 566 23.83 -22.21 17.20
CA THR A 566 24.68 -21.38 16.36
C THR A 566 25.38 -22.23 15.29
N GLY A 567 25.29 -21.75 14.03
CA GLY A 567 26.10 -22.28 12.91
C GLY A 567 25.57 -23.53 12.23
N ASN A 568 24.47 -24.15 12.67
CA ASN A 568 23.88 -25.33 12.01
C ASN A 568 22.73 -24.93 11.08
N LYS A 569 23.08 -24.46 9.88
CA LYS A 569 22.10 -24.00 8.85
C LYS A 569 21.10 -25.09 8.43
N LYS A 570 21.50 -26.36 8.44
CA LYS A 570 20.60 -27.47 8.09
C LYS A 570 19.49 -27.63 9.13
N GLU A 571 19.85 -27.57 10.40
CA GLU A 571 18.88 -27.67 11.49
C GLU A 571 17.98 -26.45 11.56
N GLN A 572 18.49 -25.24 11.32
CA GLN A 572 17.69 -24.01 11.22
C GLN A 572 16.60 -24.13 10.14
N ARG A 573 16.94 -24.66 8.97
CA ARG A 573 15.97 -24.89 7.88
C ARG A 573 14.94 -25.96 8.24
N GLN A 574 15.35 -27.02 8.91
CA GLN A 574 14.43 -28.05 9.38
C GLN A 574 13.41 -27.47 10.38
N ARG A 575 13.85 -26.67 11.33
CA ARG A 575 12.97 -25.98 12.30
C ARG A 575 11.99 -25.02 11.63
N GLU A 576 12.45 -24.31 10.60
CA GLU A 576 11.56 -23.47 9.80
C GLU A 576 10.48 -24.29 9.10
N GLU A 577 10.84 -25.42 8.48
CA GLU A 577 9.87 -26.31 7.81
C GLU A 577 8.87 -26.90 8.81
N GLU A 578 9.33 -27.41 9.93
CA GLU A 578 8.48 -27.89 11.04
C GLU A 578 7.51 -26.80 11.51
N SER A 579 7.99 -25.55 11.64
CA SER A 579 7.17 -24.42 12.05
C SER A 579 6.12 -24.05 10.99
N ARG A 580 6.45 -24.16 9.69
CA ARG A 580 5.50 -23.99 8.58
C ARG A 580 4.41 -25.07 8.59
N GLU A 581 4.79 -26.33 8.78
CA GLU A 581 3.82 -27.43 8.88
C GLU A 581 2.86 -27.23 10.07
N GLN A 582 3.38 -26.75 11.19
CA GLN A 582 2.54 -26.45 12.36
C GLN A 582 1.55 -25.33 12.06
N LEU A 583 1.99 -24.27 11.35
CA LEU A 583 1.10 -23.20 10.89
C LEU A 583 0.00 -23.73 9.96
N GLU A 584 0.32 -24.59 8.99
CA GLU A 584 -0.69 -25.16 8.08
C GLU A 584 -1.74 -25.99 8.85
N LYS A 585 -1.32 -26.77 9.82
CA LYS A 585 -2.24 -27.54 10.68
C LYS A 585 -3.11 -26.63 11.57
N PHE A 586 -2.54 -25.52 12.04
CA PHE A 586 -3.26 -24.50 12.81
C PHE A 586 -4.32 -23.79 11.97
N ILE A 587 -4.00 -23.45 10.72
CA ILE A 587 -4.93 -22.87 9.75
C ILE A 587 -6.06 -23.82 9.40
N ALA A 588 -5.76 -25.12 9.23
CA ALA A 588 -6.77 -26.12 8.90
C ALA A 588 -7.82 -26.22 10.02
N GLU A 589 -7.40 -26.30 11.29
CA GLU A 589 -8.32 -26.36 12.44
C GLU A 589 -9.13 -25.06 12.59
N PHE A 590 -8.52 -23.88 12.33
CA PHE A 590 -9.27 -22.63 12.32
C PHE A 590 -10.37 -22.65 11.25
N LYS A 591 -10.06 -23.10 10.04
CA LYS A 591 -11.05 -23.19 8.96
C LYS A 591 -12.20 -24.11 9.33
N GLU A 592 -11.94 -25.29 9.89
CA GLU A 592 -12.98 -26.20 10.35
C GLU A 592 -13.92 -25.51 11.35
N LYS A 593 -13.37 -24.83 12.36
CA LYS A 593 -14.17 -24.08 13.32
C LYS A 593 -14.90 -22.90 12.69
N PHE A 594 -14.24 -22.13 11.83
CA PHE A 594 -14.83 -20.97 11.17
C PHE A 594 -16.04 -21.37 10.32
N PHE A 595 -15.95 -22.46 9.55
CA PHE A 595 -17.06 -22.92 8.71
C PHE A 595 -18.12 -23.72 9.46
N SER A 596 -17.80 -24.34 10.61
CA SER A 596 -18.81 -25.02 11.44
C SER A 596 -19.81 -24.06 12.09
N ILE A 597 -19.50 -22.78 12.21
CA ILE A 597 -20.41 -21.74 12.68
C ILE A 597 -21.65 -21.59 11.76
N GLU A 598 -21.58 -22.09 10.51
CA GLU A 598 -22.71 -22.12 9.57
C GLU A 598 -23.74 -23.23 9.84
N SER A 599 -23.32 -24.35 10.42
CA SER A 599 -24.11 -25.58 10.49
C SER A 599 -25.00 -25.69 11.74
N GLU A 600 -25.00 -24.69 12.61
CA GLU A 600 -25.80 -24.69 13.86
C GLU A 600 -27.13 -23.88 13.76
N GLU A 601 -27.70 -23.75 12.55
CA GLU A 601 -29.09 -23.25 12.33
C GLU A 601 -30.10 -24.37 12.06
#